data_3475184dc9f2e8b356e627fb62a0355d
#
_entry.id   3475184dc9f2e8b356e627fb62a0355d
#
_cell.length_a   1.000
_cell.length_b   1.000
_cell.length_c   1.000
_cell.angle_alpha   90.00
_cell.angle_beta   90.00
_cell.angle_gamma   90.00
#
_symmetry.space_group_name_H-M   'P 1'
#
loop_
_entity.id
_entity.type
_entity.pdbx_description
1 polymer ?
#
loop_
_entity_poly.entity_id
_entity_poly.type
_entity_poly.pdbx_seq_one_letter_code
_entity_poly.pdbx_strand_id
1 'polypeptide(L)'
;EIVALRAAAQQLGNYRLEDCTLYVTLEPCAMCSGALLHARLPRVVYGAADPKTGAAGSVVDLFAQPLLNHHTQVQGGVLAQECGALLAQFFRTRRQQQRSQALAAHPLRDDALRTPEARFADLPGYPWAPHYVSDLPALAGWRLHYLDEGPRDAPITWLCLHGNPAWSYLYRK
;
A
#
# COMPACT_ATOMS: atom_id res chain seq x y z
N GLU A 1 -10.13 5.48 11.84
CA GLU A 1 -10.14 6.00 13.21
C GLU A 1 -10.98 7.28 13.30
N ILE A 2 -10.72 8.31 12.50
CA ILE A 2 -11.46 9.59 12.55
C ILE A 2 -12.97 9.41 12.38
N VAL A 3 -13.40 8.53 11.46
CA VAL A 3 -14.83 8.23 11.27
C VAL A 3 -15.42 7.59 12.52
N ALA A 4 -14.71 6.66 13.13
CA ALA A 4 -15.15 5.99 14.37
C ALA A 4 -15.27 6.99 15.54
N LEU A 5 -14.28 7.89 15.70
CA LEU A 5 -14.33 8.95 16.73
C LEU A 5 -15.53 9.87 16.53
N ARG A 6 -15.81 10.31 15.29
CA ARG A 6 -16.96 11.14 14.97
C ARG A 6 -18.28 10.43 15.28
N ALA A 7 -18.41 9.18 14.88
CA ALA A 7 -19.62 8.40 15.15
C ALA A 7 -19.86 8.21 16.66
N ALA A 8 -18.81 7.87 17.41
CA ALA A 8 -18.88 7.75 18.86
C ALA A 8 -19.27 9.09 19.53
N ALA A 9 -18.65 10.19 19.12
CA ALA A 9 -18.97 11.52 19.64
C ALA A 9 -20.42 11.94 19.37
N GLN A 10 -20.93 11.65 18.17
CA GLN A 10 -22.33 11.89 17.83
C GLN A 10 -23.29 11.05 18.67
N GLN A 11 -22.98 9.77 18.85
CA GLN A 11 -23.82 8.86 19.64
C GLN A 11 -23.86 9.23 21.11
N LEU A 12 -22.74 9.68 21.67
CA LEU A 12 -22.63 10.08 23.07
C LEU A 12 -23.03 11.55 23.33
N GLY A 13 -23.22 12.34 22.27
CA GLY A 13 -23.50 13.76 22.39
C GLY A 13 -22.34 14.57 23.00
N ASN A 14 -21.12 14.02 22.97
CA ASN A 14 -19.95 14.62 23.56
C ASN A 14 -18.70 14.30 22.70
N TYR A 15 -17.86 15.30 22.40
CA TYR A 15 -16.60 15.10 21.69
C TYR A 15 -15.52 14.43 22.57
N ARG A 16 -15.64 14.50 23.89
CA ARG A 16 -14.77 13.81 24.83
C ARG A 16 -15.26 12.38 25.02
N LEU A 17 -14.38 11.43 24.75
CA LEU A 17 -14.65 10.00 24.76
C LEU A 17 -13.94 9.32 25.95
N GLU A 18 -14.09 9.93 27.15
CA GLU A 18 -13.34 9.58 28.36
C GLU A 18 -13.62 8.15 28.86
N ASP A 19 -14.76 7.57 28.52
CA ASP A 19 -15.16 6.20 28.90
C ASP A 19 -15.05 5.20 27.73
N CYS A 20 -14.36 5.57 26.64
CA CYS A 20 -14.27 4.74 25.45
C CYS A 20 -12.89 4.09 25.31
N THR A 21 -12.86 2.92 24.66
CA THR A 21 -11.64 2.27 24.17
C THR A 21 -11.72 2.15 22.66
N LEU A 22 -10.66 2.54 21.94
CA LEU A 22 -10.53 2.28 20.53
C LEU A 22 -9.80 0.95 20.30
N TYR A 23 -10.40 0.10 19.48
CA TYR A 23 -9.75 -1.07 18.90
C TYR A 23 -9.56 -0.84 17.41
N VAL A 24 -8.33 -1.01 16.91
CA VAL A 24 -8.00 -0.76 15.51
C VAL A 24 -7.00 -1.80 14.99
N THR A 25 -7.10 -2.15 13.72
CA THR A 25 -6.27 -3.20 13.11
C THR A 25 -4.83 -2.74 12.84
N LEU A 26 -4.61 -1.45 12.62
CA LEU A 26 -3.31 -0.87 12.32
C LEU A 26 -2.94 0.19 13.35
N GLU A 27 -1.65 0.30 13.65
CA GLU A 27 -1.12 1.37 14.49
C GLU A 27 -1.56 2.75 13.98
N PRO A 28 -2.09 3.62 14.86
CA PRO A 28 -2.54 4.95 14.47
C PRO A 28 -1.39 5.83 13.94
N CYS A 29 -1.62 6.54 12.86
CA CYS A 29 -0.69 7.55 12.36
C CYS A 29 -0.75 8.84 13.22
N ALA A 30 0.18 9.76 13.01
CA ALA A 30 0.29 11.00 13.80
C ALA A 30 -1.01 11.84 13.81
N MET A 31 -1.70 11.93 12.68
CA MET A 31 -2.98 12.64 12.59
C MET A 31 -4.06 11.98 13.47
N CYS A 32 -4.19 10.67 13.38
CA CYS A 32 -5.17 9.91 14.16
C CYS A 32 -4.81 9.92 15.65
N SER A 33 -3.53 9.73 16.00
CA SER A 33 -3.07 9.82 17.40
C SER A 33 -3.36 11.19 18.01
N GLY A 34 -3.12 12.28 17.27
CA GLY A 34 -3.49 13.61 17.70
C GLY A 34 -5.00 13.75 17.96
N ALA A 35 -5.83 13.24 17.07
CA ALA A 35 -7.29 13.26 17.24
C ALA A 35 -7.75 12.43 18.47
N LEU A 36 -7.13 11.26 18.72
CA LEU A 36 -7.41 10.42 19.90
C LEU A 36 -7.10 11.15 21.20
N LEU A 37 -5.95 11.82 21.28
CA LEU A 37 -5.55 12.63 22.43
C LEU A 37 -6.49 13.82 22.67
N HIS A 38 -6.90 14.51 21.60
CA HIS A 38 -7.88 15.61 21.69
C HIS A 38 -9.27 15.11 22.10
N ALA A 39 -9.68 13.95 21.66
CA ALA A 39 -10.92 13.31 22.09
C ALA A 39 -10.86 12.74 23.51
N ARG A 40 -9.74 12.85 24.20
CA ARG A 40 -9.54 12.37 25.59
C ARG A 40 -9.77 10.86 25.73
N LEU A 41 -9.42 10.09 24.73
CA LEU A 41 -9.59 8.65 24.78
C LEU A 41 -8.61 8.03 25.80
N PRO A 42 -9.06 7.28 26.82
CA PRO A 42 -8.17 6.74 27.85
C PRO A 42 -7.36 5.54 27.37
N ARG A 43 -7.86 4.79 26.37
CA ARG A 43 -7.22 3.57 25.92
C ARG A 43 -7.33 3.36 24.42
N VAL A 44 -6.21 2.92 23.82
CA VAL A 44 -6.11 2.48 22.42
C VAL A 44 -5.47 1.10 22.37
N VAL A 45 -6.09 0.19 21.63
CA VAL A 45 -5.57 -1.16 21.36
C VAL A 45 -5.42 -1.32 19.86
N TYR A 46 -4.21 -1.64 19.39
CA TYR A 46 -3.99 -1.84 17.96
C TYR A 46 -3.34 -3.21 17.64
N GLY A 47 -3.59 -3.68 16.43
CA GLY A 47 -3.07 -4.95 15.95
C GLY A 47 -1.68 -4.83 15.38
N ALA A 48 -1.58 -4.63 14.08
CA ALA A 48 -0.31 -4.56 13.36
C ALA A 48 0.38 -3.20 13.55
N ALA A 49 1.71 -3.21 13.71
CA ALA A 49 2.54 -2.02 13.66
C ALA A 49 2.58 -1.43 12.24
N ASP A 50 2.74 -0.11 12.14
CA ASP A 50 2.94 0.59 10.87
C ASP A 50 4.35 1.19 10.81
N PRO A 51 5.32 0.51 10.17
CA PRO A 51 6.70 0.99 10.10
C PRO A 51 6.90 2.22 9.21
N LYS A 52 5.84 2.69 8.53
CA LYS A 52 5.92 3.85 7.63
C LYS A 52 5.36 5.13 8.24
N THR A 53 4.25 5.03 8.96
CA THR A 53 3.52 6.20 9.46
C THR A 53 3.01 6.04 10.90
N GLY A 54 3.30 4.93 11.56
CA GLY A 54 2.85 4.63 12.91
C GLY A 54 3.36 5.65 13.94
N ALA A 55 2.49 6.09 14.82
CA ALA A 55 2.79 7.12 15.82
C ALA A 55 2.54 6.69 17.27
N ALA A 56 2.56 5.39 17.49
CA ALA A 56 2.46 4.77 18.81
C ALA A 56 3.68 3.86 19.11
N GLY A 57 4.85 4.24 18.59
CA GLY A 57 6.15 3.61 18.83
C GLY A 57 6.89 3.13 17.60
N SER A 58 6.26 2.98 16.42
CA SER A 58 6.96 2.47 15.23
C SER A 58 7.85 3.52 14.54
N VAL A 59 7.35 4.74 14.29
CA VAL A 59 8.11 5.83 13.67
C VAL A 59 8.32 6.97 14.65
N VAL A 60 7.26 7.39 15.30
CA VAL A 60 7.26 8.33 16.42
C VAL A 60 6.37 7.79 17.52
N ASP A 61 6.50 8.31 18.74
CA ASP A 61 5.60 7.98 19.84
C ASP A 61 4.98 9.27 20.41
N LEU A 62 3.77 9.58 19.95
CA LEU A 62 3.01 10.73 20.46
C LEU A 62 2.40 10.47 21.83
N PHE A 63 2.09 9.23 22.15
CA PHE A 63 1.45 8.87 23.41
C PHE A 63 2.43 8.88 24.58
N ALA A 64 3.73 8.73 24.31
CA ALA A 64 4.78 8.83 25.33
C ALA A 64 5.20 10.29 25.67
N GLN A 65 4.62 11.31 24.99
CA GLN A 65 4.99 12.71 25.22
C GLN A 65 4.46 13.23 26.56
N PRO A 66 5.32 13.52 27.57
CA PRO A 66 4.86 13.89 28.92
C PRO A 66 4.25 15.29 29.00
N LEU A 67 4.52 16.15 28.01
CA LEU A 67 4.02 17.53 27.98
C LEU A 67 2.60 17.66 27.43
N LEU A 68 2.04 16.57 26.88
CA LEU A 68 0.66 16.59 26.42
C LEU A 68 -0.29 16.52 27.60
N ASN A 69 -1.36 17.30 27.54
CA ASN A 69 -2.33 17.45 28.62
C ASN A 69 -3.33 16.30 28.75
N HIS A 70 -3.17 15.23 27.96
CA HIS A 70 -3.92 13.99 28.09
C HIS A 70 -3.00 12.80 27.78
N HIS A 71 -3.13 11.75 28.57
CA HIS A 71 -2.34 10.53 28.43
C HIS A 71 -3.26 9.35 28.15
N THR A 72 -3.02 8.72 27.02
CA THR A 72 -3.75 7.53 26.57
C THR A 72 -2.93 6.29 26.84
N GLN A 73 -3.51 5.26 27.44
CA GLN A 73 -2.86 3.94 27.52
C GLN A 73 -2.88 3.27 26.17
N VAL A 74 -1.72 2.83 25.69
CA VAL A 74 -1.59 2.18 24.39
C VAL A 74 -1.16 0.73 24.57
N GLN A 75 -1.85 -0.17 23.88
CA GLN A 75 -1.51 -1.58 23.80
C GLN A 75 -1.41 -2.00 22.33
N GLY A 76 -0.20 -2.24 21.85
CA GLY A 76 0.06 -2.73 20.50
C GLY A 76 0.25 -4.24 20.42
N GLY A 77 0.23 -4.77 19.21
CA GLY A 77 0.56 -6.17 18.91
C GLY A 77 -0.58 -7.17 19.17
N VAL A 78 -1.79 -6.71 19.46
CA VAL A 78 -2.95 -7.59 19.71
C VAL A 78 -3.45 -8.17 18.40
N LEU A 79 -3.34 -9.50 18.22
CA LEU A 79 -3.65 -10.18 16.95
C LEU A 79 -2.89 -9.57 15.76
N ALA A 80 -1.61 -9.25 15.96
CA ALA A 80 -0.81 -8.50 14.98
C ALA A 80 -0.71 -9.20 13.62
N GLN A 81 -0.56 -10.52 13.61
CA GLN A 81 -0.46 -11.31 12.37
C GLN A 81 -1.79 -11.32 11.61
N GLU A 82 -2.89 -11.57 12.31
CA GLU A 82 -4.24 -11.59 11.73
C GLU A 82 -4.63 -10.22 11.17
N CYS A 83 -4.37 -9.16 11.93
CA CYS A 83 -4.60 -7.79 11.49
C CYS A 83 -3.75 -7.43 10.27
N GLY A 84 -2.47 -7.78 10.27
CA GLY A 84 -1.58 -7.58 9.13
C GLY A 84 -2.02 -8.36 7.89
N ALA A 85 -2.42 -9.63 8.05
CA ALA A 85 -2.93 -10.46 6.96
C ALA A 85 -4.22 -9.90 6.36
N LEU A 86 -5.15 -9.46 7.20
CA LEU A 86 -6.41 -8.82 6.77
C LEU A 86 -6.15 -7.58 5.91
N LEU A 87 -5.28 -6.69 6.36
CA LEU A 87 -4.89 -5.49 5.62
C LEU A 87 -4.20 -5.81 4.30
N ALA A 88 -3.25 -6.76 4.31
CA ALA A 88 -2.55 -7.20 3.11
C ALA A 88 -3.53 -7.80 2.08
N GLN A 89 -4.50 -8.60 2.51
CA GLN A 89 -5.54 -9.17 1.66
C GLN A 89 -6.44 -8.08 1.09
N PHE A 90 -6.91 -7.15 1.90
CA PHE A 90 -7.75 -6.03 1.47
C PHE A 90 -7.06 -5.21 0.37
N PHE A 91 -5.82 -4.78 0.59
CA PHE A 91 -5.09 -3.99 -0.40
C PHE A 91 -4.77 -4.76 -1.68
N ARG A 92 -4.51 -6.07 -1.58
CA ARG A 92 -4.33 -6.95 -2.74
C ARG A 92 -5.60 -7.01 -3.59
N THR A 93 -6.75 -7.24 -2.96
CA THR A 93 -8.05 -7.28 -3.63
C THR A 93 -8.38 -5.93 -4.28
N ARG A 94 -8.15 -4.82 -3.57
CA ARG A 94 -8.37 -3.47 -4.11
C ARG A 94 -7.51 -3.19 -5.35
N ARG A 95 -6.22 -3.55 -5.33
CA ARG A 95 -5.34 -3.41 -6.50
C ARG A 95 -5.81 -4.25 -7.68
N GLN A 96 -6.24 -5.49 -7.42
CA GLN A 96 -6.79 -6.35 -8.47
C GLN A 96 -8.07 -5.78 -9.09
N GLN A 97 -8.98 -5.29 -8.27
CA GLN A 97 -10.22 -4.64 -8.74
C GLN A 97 -9.92 -3.39 -9.58
N GLN A 98 -9.04 -2.52 -9.09
CA GLN A 98 -8.64 -1.32 -9.84
C GLN A 98 -7.99 -1.68 -11.18
N ARG A 99 -7.13 -2.69 -11.19
CA ARG A 99 -6.51 -3.18 -12.42
C ARG A 99 -7.56 -3.73 -13.40
N SER A 100 -8.48 -4.56 -12.92
CA SER A 100 -9.57 -5.10 -13.76
C SER A 100 -10.46 -4.01 -14.33
N GLN A 101 -10.79 -2.99 -13.52
CA GLN A 101 -11.57 -1.84 -13.97
C GLN A 101 -10.81 -1.01 -15.02
N ALA A 102 -9.50 -0.79 -14.82
CA ALA A 102 -8.68 -0.07 -15.79
C ALA A 102 -8.58 -0.83 -17.13
N LEU A 103 -8.42 -2.15 -17.09
CA LEU A 103 -8.41 -2.99 -18.30
C LEU A 103 -9.76 -3.00 -19.00
N ALA A 104 -10.87 -3.00 -18.26
CA ALA A 104 -12.21 -2.92 -18.85
C ALA A 104 -12.49 -1.56 -19.51
N ALA A 105 -11.99 -0.46 -18.89
CA ALA A 105 -12.13 0.89 -19.44
C ALA A 105 -11.20 1.13 -20.67
N HIS A 106 -10.06 0.43 -20.72
CA HIS A 106 -9.05 0.57 -21.78
C HIS A 106 -8.66 -0.81 -22.32
N PRO A 107 -9.55 -1.50 -23.06
CA PRO A 107 -9.25 -2.80 -23.62
C PRO A 107 -8.05 -2.73 -24.58
N LEU A 108 -7.31 -3.83 -24.70
CA LEU A 108 -6.21 -3.91 -25.64
C LEU A 108 -6.75 -3.75 -27.07
N ARG A 109 -6.06 -2.98 -27.87
CA ARG A 109 -6.39 -2.73 -29.28
C ARG A 109 -6.29 -4.01 -30.10
N ASP A 110 -7.33 -4.33 -30.86
CA ASP A 110 -7.37 -5.51 -31.74
C ASP A 110 -6.53 -5.31 -32.99
N ASP A 111 -6.37 -4.06 -33.41
CA ASP A 111 -5.56 -3.67 -34.58
C ASP A 111 -4.05 -3.59 -34.29
N ALA A 112 -3.62 -3.82 -33.04
CA ALA A 112 -2.21 -3.81 -32.67
C ALA A 112 -1.53 -5.14 -33.06
N LEU A 113 -0.54 -5.07 -33.94
CA LEU A 113 0.29 -6.22 -34.22
C LEU A 113 1.16 -6.57 -33.02
N ARG A 114 1.15 -7.85 -32.65
CA ARG A 114 1.94 -8.36 -31.52
C ARG A 114 2.75 -9.57 -31.95
N THR A 115 4.00 -9.60 -31.52
CA THR A 115 4.83 -10.80 -31.68
C THR A 115 4.23 -11.92 -30.81
N PRO A 116 4.00 -13.12 -31.37
CA PRO A 116 3.53 -14.27 -30.57
C PRO A 116 4.49 -14.58 -29.43
N GLU A 117 3.95 -14.88 -28.25
CA GLU A 117 4.74 -15.16 -27.04
C GLU A 117 5.76 -16.30 -27.23
N ALA A 118 5.42 -17.30 -28.04
CA ALA A 118 6.32 -18.40 -28.36
C ALA A 118 7.63 -17.97 -29.04
N ARG A 119 7.68 -16.78 -29.64
CA ARG A 119 8.89 -16.23 -30.24
C ARG A 119 9.91 -15.70 -29.23
N PHE A 120 9.48 -15.55 -27.97
CA PHE A 120 10.33 -15.12 -26.85
C PHE A 120 10.81 -16.29 -25.99
N ALA A 121 10.38 -17.52 -26.29
CA ALA A 121 10.83 -18.70 -25.57
C ALA A 121 12.27 -19.05 -25.96
N ASP A 122 13.04 -19.51 -24.98
CA ASP A 122 14.39 -20.07 -25.16
C ASP A 122 15.40 -19.16 -25.86
N LEU A 123 15.31 -17.86 -25.66
CA LEU A 123 16.25 -16.90 -26.24
C LEU A 123 17.64 -17.04 -25.58
N PRO A 124 18.72 -17.19 -26.36
CA PRO A 124 20.07 -17.35 -25.80
C PRO A 124 20.49 -16.17 -24.93
N GLY A 125 20.88 -16.46 -23.67
CA GLY A 125 21.34 -15.46 -22.73
C GLY A 125 20.24 -14.50 -22.24
N TYR A 126 18.96 -14.93 -22.33
CA TYR A 126 17.81 -14.12 -21.90
C TYR A 126 16.83 -14.98 -21.06
N PRO A 127 17.16 -15.25 -19.81
CA PRO A 127 16.37 -16.15 -18.96
C PRO A 127 15.15 -15.48 -18.29
N TRP A 128 14.99 -14.17 -18.46
CA TRP A 128 14.00 -13.38 -17.72
C TRP A 128 12.59 -13.51 -18.26
N ALA A 129 11.64 -13.64 -17.36
CA ALA A 129 10.24 -13.66 -17.71
C ALA A 129 9.72 -12.25 -18.08
N PRO A 130 8.89 -12.13 -19.13
CA PRO A 130 8.34 -10.84 -19.52
C PRO A 130 7.29 -10.35 -18.52
N HIS A 131 7.32 -9.08 -18.20
CA HIS A 131 6.25 -8.38 -17.51
C HIS A 131 5.56 -7.41 -18.47
N TYR A 132 4.26 -7.19 -18.25
CA TYR A 132 3.47 -6.30 -19.11
C TYR A 132 2.60 -5.36 -18.27
N VAL A 133 2.52 -4.12 -18.72
CA VAL A 133 1.59 -3.10 -18.23
C VAL A 133 0.64 -2.74 -19.38
N SER A 134 -0.66 -2.79 -19.11
CA SER A 134 -1.72 -2.43 -20.07
C SER A 134 -2.87 -1.66 -19.44
N ASP A 135 -2.81 -1.46 -18.12
CA ASP A 135 -3.84 -0.86 -17.28
C ASP A 135 -3.62 0.65 -17.01
N LEU A 136 -2.67 1.26 -17.71
CA LEU A 136 -2.44 2.71 -17.62
C LEU A 136 -3.26 3.44 -18.70
N PRO A 137 -4.05 4.46 -18.36
CA PRO A 137 -4.83 5.24 -19.33
C PRO A 137 -3.98 5.85 -20.45
N ALA A 138 -2.74 6.27 -20.14
CA ALA A 138 -1.80 6.82 -21.11
C ALA A 138 -1.40 5.83 -22.20
N LEU A 139 -1.54 4.54 -21.99
CA LEU A 139 -1.25 3.52 -23.00
C LEU A 139 -2.36 3.38 -24.06
N ALA A 140 -3.57 3.91 -23.81
CA ALA A 140 -4.68 3.93 -24.74
C ALA A 140 -4.94 2.58 -25.47
N GLY A 141 -4.86 1.47 -24.74
CA GLY A 141 -5.01 0.11 -25.27
C GLY A 141 -3.72 -0.54 -25.78
N TRP A 142 -2.59 0.14 -25.70
CA TRP A 142 -1.28 -0.46 -25.94
C TRP A 142 -0.80 -1.24 -24.72
N ARG A 143 0.13 -2.15 -24.94
CA ARG A 143 0.81 -2.95 -23.91
C ARG A 143 2.29 -2.57 -23.86
N LEU A 144 2.77 -2.17 -22.69
CA LEU A 144 4.20 -1.93 -22.43
C LEU A 144 4.83 -3.22 -21.87
N HIS A 145 5.91 -3.67 -22.49
CA HIS A 145 6.75 -4.74 -21.97
C HIS A 145 7.87 -4.15 -21.10
N TYR A 146 8.18 -4.79 -19.97
CA TYR A 146 9.33 -4.44 -19.14
C TYR A 146 9.93 -5.68 -18.46
N LEU A 147 11.16 -5.54 -18.02
CA LEU A 147 11.82 -6.46 -17.09
C LEU A 147 12.07 -5.74 -15.77
N ASP A 148 11.95 -6.46 -14.68
CA ASP A 148 12.23 -5.95 -13.32
C ASP A 148 13.03 -7.02 -12.59
N GLU A 149 14.36 -6.88 -12.65
CA GLU A 149 15.32 -7.88 -12.21
C GLU A 149 16.26 -7.30 -11.16
N GLY A 150 16.62 -8.13 -10.19
CA GLY A 150 17.54 -7.79 -9.12
C GLY A 150 16.90 -7.74 -7.73
N PRO A 151 17.68 -7.39 -6.71
CA PRO A 151 17.19 -7.28 -5.34
C PRO A 151 16.17 -6.15 -5.21
N ARG A 152 15.05 -6.43 -4.54
CA ARG A 152 13.98 -5.43 -4.34
C ARG A 152 14.35 -4.31 -3.36
N ASP A 153 15.37 -4.53 -2.56
CA ASP A 153 15.93 -3.61 -1.56
C ASP A 153 17.24 -2.95 -2.02
N ALA A 154 17.54 -3.04 -3.32
CA ALA A 154 18.72 -2.43 -3.89
C ALA A 154 18.73 -0.90 -3.65
N PRO A 155 19.86 -0.31 -3.20
CA PRO A 155 19.95 1.12 -2.93
C PRO A 155 19.87 1.99 -4.19
N ILE A 156 20.11 1.39 -5.34
CA ILE A 156 20.05 2.07 -6.66
C ILE A 156 19.27 1.18 -7.61
N THR A 157 18.30 1.78 -8.31
CA THR A 157 17.58 1.15 -9.42
C THR A 157 18.01 1.79 -10.74
N TRP A 158 18.44 0.98 -11.70
CA TRP A 158 18.78 1.42 -13.03
C TRP A 158 17.58 1.29 -13.97
N LEU A 159 17.16 2.40 -14.57
CA LEU A 159 16.15 2.39 -15.63
C LEU A 159 16.84 2.36 -16.98
N CYS A 160 16.76 1.22 -17.68
CA CYS A 160 17.32 1.02 -19.00
C CYS A 160 16.25 1.18 -20.08
N LEU A 161 16.36 2.19 -20.91
CA LEU A 161 15.46 2.42 -22.03
C LEU A 161 16.18 2.07 -23.35
N HIS A 162 15.54 1.24 -24.17
CA HIS A 162 16.07 0.90 -25.49
C HIS A 162 15.48 1.81 -26.57
N GLY A 163 16.26 2.03 -27.64
CA GLY A 163 15.79 2.73 -28.86
C GLY A 163 14.99 1.83 -29.79
N ASN A 164 14.25 2.45 -30.72
CA ASN A 164 13.59 1.73 -31.80
C ASN A 164 14.64 1.43 -32.94
N PRO A 165 14.71 0.19 -33.50
CA PRO A 165 13.82 -0.98 -33.27
C PRO A 165 14.30 -1.98 -32.22
N ALA A 166 15.24 -1.61 -31.35
CA ALA A 166 15.75 -2.50 -30.31
C ALA A 166 14.71 -2.76 -29.20
N TRP A 167 14.97 -3.74 -28.34
CA TRP A 167 14.16 -4.09 -27.18
C TRP A 167 15.05 -4.60 -26.03
N SER A 168 14.48 -4.99 -24.91
CA SER A 168 15.21 -5.34 -23.69
C SER A 168 16.29 -6.43 -23.85
N TYR A 169 16.21 -7.25 -24.90
CA TYR A 169 17.26 -8.22 -25.27
C TYR A 169 18.64 -7.58 -25.51
N LEU A 170 18.68 -6.28 -25.80
CA LEU A 170 19.94 -5.53 -25.94
C LEU A 170 20.77 -5.54 -24.64
N TYR A 171 20.12 -5.56 -23.49
CA TYR A 171 20.75 -5.48 -22.16
C TYR A 171 21.03 -6.84 -21.52
N ARG A 172 21.03 -7.93 -22.27
CA ARG A 172 21.22 -9.29 -21.77
C ARG A 172 22.64 -9.64 -21.26
N LYS A 173 23.61 -8.76 -21.49
CA LYS A 173 25.02 -8.93 -21.08
C LYS A 173 25.37 -7.99 -19.95
#